data_43e347cf7ae8e360cbf9636fb354ce0c
#
_entry.id   43e347cf7ae8e360cbf9636fb354ce0c
#
_cell.length_a   1.000
_cell.length_b   1.000
_cell.length_c   1.000
_cell.angle_alpha   90.00
_cell.angle_beta   90.00
_cell.angle_gamma   90.00
#
_symmetry.space_group_name_H-M   'P 1'
#
loop_
_entity.id
_entity.type
_entity.pdbx_description
1 polymer ?
#
loop_
_entity_poly.entity_id
_entity_poly.type
_entity_poly.pdbx_seq_one_letter_code
_entity_poly.pdbx_strand_id
1 'polypeptide(L)'
;RDFCLSRGLGDVYKRQEYGSSDDEEQFGYLYKYSPLHNIKKGTKYPATLITTADHDDRVVPAHSFKFAAEMQYAQGGDAPILIRIDTKAGHGAGKPVSKRIEEATDVFSFLFENTDTPYKTVETK
;
A
#
# COMPACT_ATOMS: atom_id res chain seq x y z
N ARG A 1 -20.94 -3.28 -6.08
CA ARG A 1 -21.87 -4.43 -5.99
C ARG A 1 -21.15 -5.74 -5.68
N ASP A 2 -19.90 -5.89 -6.08
CA ASP A 2 -19.11 -7.11 -5.81
C ASP A 2 -18.68 -7.22 -4.34
N PHE A 3 -18.69 -6.13 -3.60
CA PHE A 3 -18.54 -6.12 -2.14
C PHE A 3 -19.65 -6.91 -1.42
N CYS A 4 -20.80 -7.12 -2.06
CA CYS A 4 -21.91 -7.89 -1.50
C CYS A 4 -21.78 -9.40 -1.76
N LEU A 5 -21.05 -9.81 -2.79
CA LEU A 5 -20.87 -11.24 -3.15
C LEU A 5 -19.71 -11.90 -2.40
N SER A 6 -18.74 -11.12 -1.92
CA SER A 6 -17.65 -11.63 -1.06
C SER A 6 -18.03 -11.70 0.43
N ARG A 7 -19.28 -11.43 0.78
CA ARG A 7 -19.83 -11.67 2.13
C ARG A 7 -20.05 -13.17 2.40
N GLY A 8 -19.20 -14.00 1.82
CA GLY A 8 -19.10 -15.41 2.16
C GLY A 8 -18.37 -15.63 3.48
N LEU A 9 -18.08 -16.87 3.77
CA LEU A 9 -17.40 -17.33 5.00
C LEU A 9 -16.21 -16.45 5.43
N GLY A 10 -15.43 -15.91 4.48
CA GLY A 10 -14.29 -15.05 4.79
C GLY A 10 -14.64 -13.72 5.46
N ASP A 11 -15.77 -13.12 5.13
CA ASP A 11 -16.25 -11.88 5.77
C ASP A 11 -16.75 -12.15 7.19
N VAL A 12 -17.42 -13.27 7.39
CA VAL A 12 -17.90 -13.70 8.71
C VAL A 12 -16.72 -13.90 9.68
N TYR A 13 -15.67 -14.60 9.27
CA TYR A 13 -14.47 -14.79 10.08
C TYR A 13 -13.77 -13.48 10.43
N LYS A 14 -13.61 -12.59 9.46
CA LYS A 14 -13.00 -11.27 9.68
C LYS A 14 -13.79 -10.43 10.67
N ARG A 15 -15.12 -10.44 10.58
CA ARG A 15 -16.00 -9.72 11.51
C ARG A 15 -15.94 -10.32 12.92
N GLN A 16 -15.83 -11.63 13.03
CA GLN A 16 -15.68 -12.30 14.34
C GLN A 16 -14.34 -11.99 15.00
N GLU A 17 -13.29 -11.87 14.20
CA GLU A 17 -11.92 -11.66 14.70
C GLU A 17 -11.60 -10.18 14.94
N TYR A 18 -12.00 -9.30 14.03
CA TYR A 18 -11.61 -7.88 14.04
C TYR A 18 -12.76 -6.92 14.35
N GLY A 19 -13.99 -7.40 14.35
CA GLY A 19 -15.18 -6.59 14.52
C GLY A 19 -15.80 -6.10 13.21
N SER A 20 -16.94 -5.43 13.32
CA SER A 20 -17.70 -4.88 12.20
C SER A 20 -17.83 -3.36 12.28
N SER A 21 -17.69 -2.68 11.13
CA SER A 21 -17.98 -1.26 11.01
C SER A 21 -19.47 -0.92 11.12
N ASP A 22 -20.35 -1.94 11.07
CA ASP A 22 -21.80 -1.77 11.22
C ASP A 22 -22.23 -1.72 12.71
N ASP A 23 -21.33 -2.04 13.62
CA ASP A 23 -21.51 -1.97 15.06
C ASP A 23 -20.82 -0.70 15.61
N GLU A 24 -21.55 0.15 16.31
CA GLU A 24 -21.08 1.47 16.76
C GLU A 24 -19.88 1.37 17.72
N GLU A 25 -19.91 0.41 18.65
CA GLU A 25 -18.82 0.20 19.60
C GLU A 25 -17.56 -0.32 18.88
N GLN A 26 -17.73 -1.32 18.01
CA GLN A 26 -16.64 -1.92 17.27
C GLN A 26 -16.05 -0.97 16.23
N PHE A 27 -16.88 -0.13 15.59
CA PHE A 27 -16.42 0.93 14.71
C PHE A 27 -15.41 1.85 15.40
N GLY A 28 -15.66 2.20 16.66
CA GLY A 28 -14.75 3.03 17.44
C GLY A 28 -13.34 2.43 17.58
N TYR A 29 -13.25 1.11 17.75
CA TYR A 29 -11.95 0.42 17.79
C TYR A 29 -11.29 0.34 16.42
N LEU A 30 -12.06 -0.02 15.39
CA LEU A 30 -11.56 -0.11 14.00
C LEU A 30 -11.02 1.24 13.52
N TYR A 31 -11.72 2.32 13.81
CA TYR A 31 -11.31 3.67 13.42
C TYR A 31 -10.00 4.10 14.09
N LYS A 32 -9.79 3.74 15.35
CA LYS A 32 -8.58 4.11 16.11
C LYS A 32 -7.29 3.55 15.51
N TYR A 33 -7.32 2.35 14.93
CA TYR A 33 -6.12 1.76 14.33
C TYR A 33 -6.10 1.77 12.79
N SER A 34 -7.13 2.30 12.16
CA SER A 34 -7.17 2.43 10.70
C SER A 34 -6.07 3.36 10.19
N PRO A 35 -5.08 2.90 9.41
CA PRO A 35 -3.98 3.74 8.98
C PRO A 35 -4.45 4.97 8.20
N LEU A 36 -5.40 4.79 7.27
CA LEU A 36 -5.92 5.86 6.44
C LEU A 36 -6.55 7.01 7.25
N HIS A 37 -7.33 6.67 8.28
CA HIS A 37 -8.08 7.65 9.06
C HIS A 37 -7.23 8.33 10.16
N ASN A 38 -6.02 7.83 10.40
CA ASN A 38 -5.09 8.38 11.39
C ASN A 38 -3.93 9.17 10.78
N ILE A 39 -3.95 9.40 9.48
CA ILE A 39 -3.01 10.31 8.82
C ILE A 39 -3.32 11.74 9.27
N LYS A 40 -2.29 12.46 9.74
CA LYS A 40 -2.43 13.83 10.25
C LYS A 40 -1.75 14.80 9.30
N LYS A 41 -2.52 15.77 8.80
CA LYS A 41 -2.01 16.83 7.92
C LYS A 41 -0.89 17.63 8.60
N GLY A 42 0.17 17.91 7.84
CA GLY A 42 1.32 18.67 8.31
C GLY A 42 2.34 17.86 9.13
N THR A 43 2.10 16.57 9.32
CA THR A 43 3.09 15.68 9.94
C THR A 43 4.23 15.39 8.96
N LYS A 44 5.47 15.45 9.44
CA LYS A 44 6.64 15.05 8.65
C LYS A 44 6.74 13.52 8.63
N TYR A 45 6.13 12.91 7.63
CA TYR A 45 6.22 11.48 7.41
C TYR A 45 7.56 11.09 6.80
N PRO A 46 8.11 9.91 7.11
CA PRO A 46 9.33 9.43 6.49
C PRO A 46 9.12 9.16 4.99
N ALA A 47 10.21 9.02 4.27
CA ALA A 47 10.18 8.56 2.89
C ALA A 47 9.42 7.24 2.81
N THR A 48 8.38 7.20 1.99
CA THR A 48 7.43 6.08 1.94
C THR A 48 7.19 5.65 0.49
N LEU A 49 7.39 4.37 0.21
CA LEU A 49 7.04 3.75 -1.07
C LEU A 49 5.89 2.76 -0.86
N ILE A 50 4.78 3.03 -1.52
CA ILE A 50 3.60 2.16 -1.53
C ILE A 50 3.62 1.37 -2.85
N THR A 51 3.52 0.04 -2.77
CA THR A 51 3.48 -0.82 -3.97
C THR A 51 2.11 -1.45 -4.12
N THR A 52 1.58 -1.46 -5.34
CA THR A 52 0.29 -2.08 -5.67
C THR A 52 0.27 -2.55 -7.13
N ALA A 53 -0.73 -3.33 -7.49
CA ALA A 53 -1.00 -3.73 -8.88
C ALA A 53 -2.39 -3.24 -9.30
N ASP A 54 -2.54 -2.86 -10.55
CA ASP A 54 -3.80 -2.27 -11.06
C ASP A 54 -4.95 -3.27 -11.21
N HIS A 55 -4.63 -4.56 -11.34
CA HIS A 55 -5.60 -5.66 -11.48
C HIS A 55 -5.53 -6.64 -10.30
N ASP A 56 -5.20 -6.16 -9.11
CA ASP A 56 -5.22 -6.99 -7.91
C ASP A 56 -6.67 -7.33 -7.52
N ASP A 57 -7.02 -8.60 -7.69
CA ASP A 57 -8.34 -9.16 -7.40
C ASP A 57 -8.53 -9.60 -5.94
N ARG A 58 -7.46 -9.65 -5.16
CA ARG A 58 -7.46 -10.03 -3.74
C ARG A 58 -7.44 -8.84 -2.82
N VAL A 59 -6.62 -7.84 -3.15
CA VAL A 59 -6.51 -6.58 -2.41
C VAL A 59 -6.81 -5.45 -3.37
N VAL A 60 -8.02 -4.90 -3.26
CA VAL A 60 -8.49 -3.84 -4.16
C VAL A 60 -7.50 -2.67 -4.19
N PRO A 61 -6.94 -2.31 -5.36
CA PRO A 61 -5.92 -1.26 -5.50
C PRO A 61 -6.34 0.10 -4.94
N ALA A 62 -7.65 0.35 -4.89
CA ALA A 62 -8.22 1.57 -4.33
C ALA A 62 -7.78 1.86 -2.88
N HIS A 63 -7.47 0.84 -2.08
CA HIS A 63 -6.92 1.04 -0.73
C HIS A 63 -5.56 1.71 -0.79
N SER A 64 -4.68 1.21 -1.65
CA SER A 64 -3.34 1.78 -1.85
C SER A 64 -3.40 3.18 -2.45
N PHE A 65 -4.29 3.42 -3.42
CA PHE A 65 -4.47 4.73 -4.04
C PHE A 65 -4.97 5.78 -3.04
N LYS A 66 -5.99 5.44 -2.25
CA LYS A 66 -6.50 6.34 -1.22
C LYS A 66 -5.46 6.65 -0.16
N PHE A 67 -4.74 5.63 0.31
CA PHE A 67 -3.70 5.80 1.30
C PHE A 67 -2.54 6.67 0.78
N ALA A 68 -2.07 6.41 -0.45
CA ALA A 68 -1.03 7.21 -1.08
C ALA A 68 -1.45 8.67 -1.25
N ALA A 69 -2.66 8.92 -1.76
CA ALA A 69 -3.19 10.26 -1.96
C ALA A 69 -3.30 11.03 -0.64
N GLU A 70 -3.81 10.40 0.42
CA GLU A 70 -3.92 11.02 1.73
C GLU A 70 -2.56 11.30 2.35
N MET A 71 -1.61 10.37 2.24
CA MET A 71 -0.24 10.55 2.69
C MET A 71 0.46 11.71 1.97
N GLN A 72 0.30 11.81 0.64
CA GLN A 72 0.86 12.92 -0.15
C GLN A 72 0.25 14.26 0.23
N TYR A 73 -1.07 14.30 0.45
CA TYR A 73 -1.78 15.50 0.89
C TYR A 73 -1.39 15.94 2.30
N ALA A 74 -1.16 14.99 3.19
CA ALA A 74 -0.87 15.25 4.59
C ALA A 74 0.62 15.52 4.88
N GLN A 75 1.53 15.17 3.95
CA GLN A 75 2.98 15.32 4.14
C GLN A 75 3.35 16.76 4.48
N GLY A 76 3.97 16.95 5.64
CA GLY A 76 4.45 18.26 6.12
C GLY A 76 5.97 18.44 6.00
N GLY A 77 6.67 17.47 5.42
CA GLY A 77 8.12 17.48 5.20
C GLY A 77 8.49 17.28 3.74
N ASP A 78 9.79 17.20 3.47
CA ASP A 78 10.33 17.05 2.11
C ASP A 78 10.55 15.60 1.69
N ALA A 79 10.35 14.64 2.61
CA ALA A 79 10.54 13.23 2.32
C ALA A 79 9.50 12.72 1.30
N PRO A 80 9.91 11.95 0.28
CA PRO A 80 9.04 11.53 -0.81
C PRO A 80 7.99 10.52 -0.35
N ILE A 81 6.74 10.73 -0.79
CA ILE A 81 5.66 9.76 -0.69
C ILE A 81 5.32 9.31 -2.10
N LEU A 82 5.73 8.10 -2.45
CA LEU A 82 5.61 7.56 -3.79
C LEU A 82 4.68 6.34 -3.81
N ILE A 83 4.03 6.15 -4.95
CA ILE A 83 3.28 4.93 -5.23
C ILE A 83 3.81 4.28 -6.51
N ARG A 84 4.18 3.01 -6.42
CA ARG A 84 4.54 2.17 -7.55
C ARG A 84 3.35 1.30 -7.93
N ILE A 85 2.88 1.45 -9.16
CA ILE A 85 1.73 0.71 -9.68
C ILE A 85 2.23 -0.26 -10.74
N ASP A 86 2.08 -1.56 -10.49
CA ASP A 86 2.38 -2.59 -11.47
C ASP A 86 1.19 -2.74 -12.42
N THR A 87 1.37 -2.32 -13.67
CA THR A 87 0.30 -2.31 -14.66
C THR A 87 0.10 -3.67 -15.29
N LYS A 88 -1.16 -4.02 -15.59
CA LYS A 88 -1.55 -5.33 -16.14
C LYS A 88 -1.06 -6.50 -15.29
N ALA A 89 -1.09 -6.33 -13.98
CA ALA A 89 -0.63 -7.31 -13.01
C ALA A 89 -1.69 -7.54 -11.94
N GLY A 90 -1.86 -8.81 -11.56
CA GLY A 90 -2.69 -9.23 -10.42
C GLY A 90 -1.90 -9.28 -9.11
N HIS A 91 -2.39 -10.05 -8.14
CA HIS A 91 -1.85 -10.16 -6.77
C HIS A 91 -0.42 -10.76 -6.67
N GLY A 92 0.29 -10.91 -7.76
CA GLY A 92 1.70 -11.34 -7.78
C GLY A 92 1.92 -12.81 -8.17
N ALA A 93 0.90 -13.65 -8.23
CA ALA A 93 1.03 -15.00 -8.76
C ALA A 93 1.27 -14.96 -10.28
N GLY A 94 2.30 -15.71 -10.75
CA GLY A 94 2.60 -15.79 -12.19
C GLY A 94 3.29 -14.54 -12.78
N LYS A 95 3.82 -13.65 -11.96
CA LYS A 95 4.53 -12.46 -12.40
C LYS A 95 5.80 -12.82 -13.21
N PRO A 96 5.99 -12.32 -14.45
CA PRO A 96 7.20 -12.56 -15.24
C PRO A 96 8.47 -12.15 -14.50
N VAL A 97 9.57 -12.84 -14.76
CA VAL A 97 10.86 -12.56 -14.12
C VAL A 97 11.32 -11.12 -14.39
N SER A 98 11.12 -10.61 -15.60
CA SER A 98 11.45 -9.22 -15.95
C SER A 98 10.73 -8.21 -15.07
N LYS A 99 9.44 -8.39 -14.82
CA LYS A 99 8.65 -7.52 -13.92
C LYS A 99 9.11 -7.63 -12.45
N ARG A 100 9.54 -8.80 -12.02
CA ARG A 100 10.09 -9.00 -10.67
C ARG A 100 11.42 -8.27 -10.51
N ILE A 101 12.27 -8.29 -11.54
CA ILE A 101 13.54 -7.54 -11.55
C ILE A 101 13.26 -6.04 -11.51
N GLU A 102 12.35 -5.55 -12.36
CA GLU A 102 11.94 -4.14 -12.39
C GLU A 102 11.43 -3.67 -11.02
N GLU A 103 10.52 -4.42 -10.42
CA GLU A 103 10.00 -4.11 -9.08
C GLU A 103 11.11 -4.07 -8.02
N ALA A 104 11.98 -5.09 -8.01
CA ALA A 104 13.10 -5.12 -7.08
C ALA A 104 14.05 -3.94 -7.29
N THR A 105 14.31 -3.58 -8.55
CA THR A 105 15.14 -2.42 -8.90
C THR A 105 14.54 -1.12 -8.35
N ASP A 106 13.25 -0.88 -8.57
CA ASP A 106 12.56 0.31 -8.08
C ASP A 106 12.59 0.39 -6.55
N VAL A 107 12.28 -0.73 -5.87
CA VAL A 107 12.27 -0.80 -4.41
C VAL A 107 13.65 -0.56 -3.81
N PHE A 108 14.69 -1.23 -4.34
CA PHE A 108 16.05 -1.04 -3.84
C PHE A 108 16.60 0.34 -4.16
N SER A 109 16.30 0.92 -5.33
CA SER A 109 16.69 2.28 -5.66
C SER A 109 16.09 3.29 -4.69
N PHE A 110 14.78 3.14 -4.38
CA PHE A 110 14.13 3.97 -3.38
C PHE A 110 14.76 3.83 -1.99
N LEU A 111 15.06 2.60 -1.57
CA LEU A 111 15.69 2.35 -0.27
C LEU A 111 17.10 2.98 -0.19
N PHE A 112 17.95 2.75 -1.17
CA PHE A 112 19.31 3.26 -1.16
C PHE A 112 19.36 4.78 -1.17
N GLU A 113 18.50 5.42 -1.99
CA GLU A 113 18.39 6.88 -2.05
C GLU A 113 17.94 7.51 -0.72
N ASN A 114 17.00 6.86 -0.02
CA ASN A 114 16.40 7.43 1.20
C ASN A 114 17.05 6.93 2.51
N THR A 115 18.09 6.10 2.43
CA THR A 115 18.83 5.62 3.61
C THR A 115 20.32 5.99 3.56
N ASP A 116 20.72 6.83 2.59
CA ASP A 116 22.13 7.18 2.35
C ASP A 116 23.04 5.95 2.21
N THR A 117 22.49 4.83 1.73
CA THR A 117 23.24 3.59 1.59
C THR A 117 24.07 3.63 0.32
N PRO A 118 25.40 3.55 0.38
CA PRO A 118 26.24 3.58 -0.80
C PRO A 118 26.02 2.32 -1.66
N TYR A 119 25.84 2.51 -2.95
CA TYR A 119 25.77 1.42 -3.93
C TYR A 119 26.82 1.61 -5.01
N LYS A 120 27.32 0.50 -5.53
CA LYS A 120 28.24 0.52 -6.68
C LYS A 120 27.45 0.39 -7.96
N THR A 121 27.58 1.36 -8.86
CA THR A 121 27.11 1.21 -10.24
C THR A 121 28.00 0.17 -10.94
N VAL A 122 27.36 -0.87 -11.49
CA VAL A 122 28.06 -1.80 -12.37
C VAL A 122 28.12 -1.13 -13.74
N GLU A 123 29.32 -0.71 -14.13
CA GLU A 123 29.55 -0.28 -15.51
C GLU A 123 29.30 -1.47 -16.42
N THR A 124 28.20 -1.45 -17.18
CA THR A 124 27.95 -2.38 -18.27
C THR A 124 28.97 -2.12 -19.37
N LYS A 125 29.91 -3.08 -19.53
CA LYS A 125 30.82 -3.11 -20.70
C LYS A 125 30.07 -3.43 -21.96
#